data_68266bc17b2f3eb337a183e33f586454
#
_entry.id   68266bc17b2f3eb337a183e33f586454
#
_cell.length_a   1.000
_cell.length_b   1.000
_cell.length_c   1.000
_cell.angle_alpha   90.00
_cell.angle_beta   90.00
_cell.angle_gamma   90.00
#
_symmetry.space_group_name_H-M   'P 1'
#
loop_
_entity.id
_entity.type
_entity.pdbx_description
1 polymer ?
#
loop_
_entity_poly.entity_id
_entity_poly.type
_entity_poly.pdbx_seq_one_letter_code
_entity_poly.pdbx_strand_id
1 'polypeptide(L)'
;MSSLTANTLAPQEVLRTCWGYDSFKPLQREAVEAALLGRDSLVVLPTGGGKSICYQLPAAWGRGLVLVVSPLIALMDDQVSAAREAGLAADALHSNLESDHRGEAYHRLASGKTDILYVSPERLLMGDVLENIATRLVLVAVDEAHCVSHWGHEFRPEYRRLAEVLERFPKAARMALTATATPTVQDDICGQLALRNPARF
;
A
#
# COMPACT_ATOMS: atom_id res chain seq x y z
N MET A 1 -2.31 20.13 -18.23
CA MET A 1 -3.52 19.43 -17.85
C MET A 1 -3.73 19.71 -16.38
N SER A 2 -4.89 20.28 -16.03
CA SER A 2 -5.18 20.85 -14.72
C SER A 2 -5.12 19.75 -13.65
N SER A 3 -4.37 19.96 -12.57
CA SER A 3 -4.43 19.12 -11.37
C SER A 3 -5.84 19.27 -10.79
N LEU A 4 -6.73 18.34 -11.13
CA LEU A 4 -7.96 18.14 -10.39
C LEU A 4 -7.54 17.80 -8.95
N THR A 5 -7.77 18.73 -8.04
CA THR A 5 -7.63 18.48 -6.61
C THR A 5 -8.70 17.44 -6.24
N ALA A 6 -8.31 16.16 -6.28
CA ALA A 6 -9.17 15.00 -6.07
C ALA A 6 -9.87 14.98 -4.70
N ASN A 7 -9.51 15.89 -3.82
CA ASN A 7 -9.96 16.01 -2.43
C ASN A 7 -11.46 16.29 -2.24
N THR A 8 -12.22 16.49 -3.32
CA THR A 8 -13.67 16.78 -3.29
C THR A 8 -14.52 15.75 -4.03
N LEU A 9 -13.90 14.86 -4.83
CA LEU A 9 -14.63 13.85 -5.60
C LEU A 9 -15.06 12.66 -4.70
N ALA A 10 -16.20 12.07 -4.97
CA ALA A 10 -16.59 10.81 -4.33
C ALA A 10 -15.64 9.67 -4.76
N PRO A 11 -15.34 8.67 -3.89
CA PRO A 11 -14.46 7.55 -4.25
C PRO A 11 -14.85 6.83 -5.55
N GLN A 12 -16.15 6.77 -5.82
CA GLN A 12 -16.72 6.21 -7.05
C GLN A 12 -16.31 6.99 -8.30
N GLU A 13 -16.22 8.32 -8.22
CA GLU A 13 -15.83 9.17 -9.35
C GLU A 13 -14.32 9.00 -9.63
N VAL A 14 -13.50 8.88 -8.60
CA VAL A 14 -12.06 8.59 -8.75
C VAL A 14 -11.87 7.22 -9.38
N LEU A 15 -12.61 6.19 -8.92
CA LEU A 15 -12.57 4.86 -9.50
C LEU A 15 -12.88 4.88 -11.00
N ARG A 16 -13.93 5.59 -11.40
CA ARG A 16 -14.32 5.69 -12.81
C ARG A 16 -13.32 6.48 -13.63
N THR A 17 -12.80 7.57 -13.09
CA THR A 17 -11.86 8.45 -13.81
C THR A 17 -10.50 7.79 -14.03
N CYS A 18 -9.96 7.11 -13.02
CA CYS A 18 -8.62 6.54 -13.08
C CYS A 18 -8.59 5.12 -13.68
N TRP A 19 -9.63 4.31 -13.44
CA TRP A 19 -9.65 2.89 -13.87
C TRP A 19 -10.78 2.56 -14.84
N GLY A 20 -11.70 3.46 -15.10
CA GLY A 20 -12.84 3.20 -16.00
C GLY A 20 -13.90 2.26 -15.41
N TYR A 21 -13.89 1.99 -14.11
CA TYR A 21 -14.85 1.09 -13.47
C TYR A 21 -16.05 1.85 -12.93
N ASP A 22 -17.25 1.43 -13.30
CA ASP A 22 -18.51 2.05 -12.86
C ASP A 22 -18.85 1.72 -11.40
N SER A 23 -18.37 0.61 -10.87
CA SER A 23 -18.66 0.16 -9.51
C SER A 23 -17.49 -0.57 -8.86
N PHE A 24 -17.41 -0.45 -7.53
CA PHE A 24 -16.52 -1.27 -6.72
C PHE A 24 -16.93 -2.74 -6.75
N LYS A 25 -15.96 -3.63 -6.70
CA LYS A 25 -16.21 -5.03 -6.33
C LYS A 25 -16.58 -5.10 -4.84
N PRO A 26 -17.20 -6.22 -4.39
CA PRO A 26 -17.55 -6.40 -2.97
C PRO A 26 -16.36 -6.12 -2.04
N LEU A 27 -16.60 -5.41 -0.95
CA LEU A 27 -15.66 -5.02 0.11
C LEU A 27 -14.57 -4.01 -0.30
N GLN A 28 -14.39 -3.71 -1.59
CA GLN A 28 -13.40 -2.71 -2.02
C GLN A 28 -13.74 -1.31 -1.52
N ARG A 29 -15.04 -0.90 -1.63
CA ARG A 29 -15.48 0.42 -1.19
C ARG A 29 -15.20 0.63 0.29
N GLU A 30 -15.57 -0.34 1.12
CA GLU A 30 -15.42 -0.28 2.56
C GLU A 30 -13.94 -0.20 2.97
N ALA A 31 -13.07 -0.97 2.29
CA ALA A 31 -11.63 -0.93 2.51
C ALA A 31 -11.02 0.43 2.10
N VAL A 32 -11.42 0.99 0.96
CA VAL A 32 -11.01 2.32 0.51
C VAL A 32 -11.47 3.40 1.50
N GLU A 33 -12.73 3.39 1.90
CA GLU A 33 -13.30 4.37 2.83
C GLU A 33 -12.60 4.30 4.21
N ALA A 34 -12.28 3.08 4.71
CA ALA A 34 -11.51 2.93 5.93
C ALA A 34 -10.12 3.59 5.82
N ALA A 35 -9.41 3.38 4.72
CA ALA A 35 -8.11 4.02 4.45
C ALA A 35 -8.22 5.54 4.38
N LEU A 36 -9.22 6.08 3.69
CA LEU A 36 -9.46 7.52 3.56
C LEU A 36 -9.81 8.19 4.90
N LEU A 37 -10.42 7.43 5.82
CA LEU A 37 -10.72 7.87 7.18
C LEU A 37 -9.55 7.69 8.16
N GLY A 38 -8.40 7.20 7.70
CA GLY A 38 -7.24 6.95 8.54
C GLY A 38 -7.39 5.76 9.49
N ARG A 39 -8.30 4.81 9.18
CA ARG A 39 -8.56 3.62 10.00
C ARG A 39 -7.72 2.45 9.52
N ASP A 40 -7.16 1.70 10.47
CA ASP A 40 -6.45 0.48 10.16
C ASP A 40 -7.44 -0.61 9.68
N SER A 41 -6.98 -1.47 8.76
CA SER A 41 -7.84 -2.52 8.18
C SER A 41 -7.07 -3.79 7.83
N LEU A 42 -7.78 -4.92 7.89
CA LEU A 42 -7.38 -6.20 7.32
C LEU A 42 -8.35 -6.55 6.18
N VAL A 43 -7.81 -6.74 4.99
CA VAL A 43 -8.57 -6.97 3.76
C VAL A 43 -8.25 -8.36 3.23
N VAL A 44 -9.21 -9.27 3.26
CA VAL A 44 -9.07 -10.63 2.75
C VAL A 44 -9.91 -10.78 1.48
N LEU A 45 -9.27 -10.58 0.33
CA LEU A 45 -9.91 -10.66 -0.99
C LEU A 45 -9.17 -11.67 -1.86
N PRO A 46 -9.89 -12.55 -2.57
CA PRO A 46 -9.26 -13.57 -3.42
C PRO A 46 -8.37 -12.94 -4.50
N THR A 47 -7.50 -13.75 -5.10
CA THR A 47 -6.75 -13.36 -6.29
C THR A 47 -7.71 -12.90 -7.37
N GLY A 48 -7.41 -11.78 -8.05
CA GLY A 48 -8.36 -11.13 -8.97
C GLY A 48 -9.50 -10.35 -8.30
N GLY A 49 -9.59 -10.35 -6.97
CA GLY A 49 -10.57 -9.55 -6.19
C GLY A 49 -10.33 -8.04 -6.23
N GLY A 50 -9.21 -7.60 -6.83
CA GLY A 50 -8.88 -6.19 -7.01
C GLY A 50 -8.32 -5.53 -5.75
N LYS A 51 -7.51 -6.25 -4.97
CA LYS A 51 -6.82 -5.73 -3.77
C LYS A 51 -6.06 -4.43 -4.02
N SER A 52 -5.42 -4.28 -5.19
CA SER A 52 -4.65 -3.09 -5.55
C SER A 52 -5.46 -1.80 -5.52
N ILE A 53 -6.72 -1.82 -5.92
CA ILE A 53 -7.61 -0.66 -5.85
C ILE A 53 -7.74 -0.14 -4.42
N CYS A 54 -7.73 -1.02 -3.42
CA CYS A 54 -7.92 -0.64 -2.01
C CYS A 54 -6.82 0.32 -1.51
N TYR A 55 -5.60 0.26 -2.07
CA TYR A 55 -4.50 1.17 -1.71
C TYR A 55 -4.13 2.15 -2.83
N GLN A 56 -4.38 1.84 -4.10
CA GLN A 56 -4.12 2.77 -5.20
C GLN A 56 -5.12 3.92 -5.23
N LEU A 57 -6.41 3.68 -4.95
CA LEU A 57 -7.40 4.74 -4.96
C LEU A 57 -7.13 5.80 -3.87
N PRO A 58 -6.76 5.46 -2.62
CA PRO A 58 -6.27 6.44 -1.66
C PRO A 58 -5.09 7.29 -2.16
N ALA A 59 -4.15 6.70 -2.94
CA ALA A 59 -3.07 7.45 -3.57
C ALA A 59 -3.61 8.44 -4.64
N ALA A 60 -4.52 7.98 -5.50
CA ALA A 60 -5.17 8.82 -6.51
C ALA A 60 -6.02 9.95 -5.89
N TRP A 61 -6.50 9.74 -4.65
CA TRP A 61 -7.22 10.78 -3.90
C TRP A 61 -6.34 12.00 -3.56
N GLY A 62 -5.02 11.86 -3.58
CA GLY A 62 -4.08 12.98 -3.48
C GLY A 62 -3.87 13.56 -2.08
N ARG A 63 -4.18 12.82 -1.00
CA ARG A 63 -3.95 13.30 0.39
C ARG A 63 -2.53 13.16 0.88
N GLY A 64 -1.70 12.43 0.18
CA GLY A 64 -0.32 12.16 0.57
C GLY A 64 0.24 10.92 -0.11
N LEU A 65 1.35 10.43 0.42
CA LEU A 65 2.03 9.25 -0.11
C LEU A 65 1.40 7.97 0.44
N VAL A 66 1.18 7.00 -0.44
CA VAL A 66 0.86 5.62 -0.08
C VAL A 66 2.12 4.76 -0.23
N LEU A 67 2.50 4.05 0.83
CA LEU A 67 3.58 3.07 0.82
C LEU A 67 2.99 1.66 0.71
N VAL A 68 3.43 0.89 -0.27
CA VAL A 68 3.04 -0.52 -0.45
C VAL A 68 4.24 -1.41 -0.20
N VAL A 69 4.17 -2.23 0.84
CA VAL A 69 5.19 -3.24 1.15
C VAL A 69 4.75 -4.55 0.51
N SER A 70 5.54 -5.07 -0.43
CA SER A 70 5.23 -6.33 -1.13
C SER A 70 6.46 -7.24 -1.19
N PRO A 71 6.31 -8.57 -1.03
CA PRO A 71 7.41 -9.53 -1.14
C PRO A 71 7.70 -9.92 -2.60
N LEU A 72 6.82 -9.56 -3.52
CA LEU A 72 6.83 -10.03 -4.90
C LEU A 72 7.54 -9.04 -5.82
N ILE A 73 8.88 -8.97 -5.70
CA ILE A 73 9.71 -8.04 -6.49
C ILE A 73 9.43 -8.19 -8.00
N ALA A 74 9.26 -9.41 -8.49
CA ALA A 74 8.99 -9.67 -9.90
C ALA A 74 7.68 -9.04 -10.42
N LEU A 75 6.73 -8.73 -9.55
CA LEU A 75 5.47 -8.09 -9.91
C LEU A 75 5.45 -6.58 -9.66
N MET A 76 6.49 -6.04 -9.02
CA MET A 76 6.49 -4.59 -8.68
C MET A 76 6.48 -3.71 -9.91
N ASP A 77 7.25 -4.08 -10.95
CA ASP A 77 7.31 -3.29 -12.19
C ASP A 77 5.96 -3.28 -12.92
N ASP A 78 5.26 -4.42 -12.92
CA ASP A 78 3.90 -4.52 -13.48
C ASP A 78 2.92 -3.67 -12.66
N GLN A 79 3.03 -3.67 -11.34
CA GLN A 79 2.18 -2.85 -10.46
C GLN A 79 2.46 -1.35 -10.61
N VAL A 80 3.72 -0.95 -10.77
CA VAL A 80 4.11 0.43 -11.08
C VAL A 80 3.55 0.85 -12.44
N SER A 81 3.66 0.00 -13.46
CA SER A 81 3.14 0.28 -14.80
C SER A 81 1.63 0.46 -14.78
N ALA A 82 0.90 -0.46 -14.15
CA ALA A 82 -0.55 -0.37 -13.99
C ALA A 82 -1.00 0.88 -13.21
N ALA A 83 -0.27 1.25 -12.16
CA ALA A 83 -0.56 2.47 -11.40
C ALA A 83 -0.33 3.74 -12.24
N ARG A 84 0.72 3.76 -13.07
CA ARG A 84 1.00 4.87 -14.00
C ARG A 84 -0.05 4.98 -15.09
N GLU A 85 -0.55 3.86 -15.62
CA GLU A 85 -1.66 3.83 -16.57
C GLU A 85 -2.94 4.44 -15.97
N ALA A 86 -3.16 4.24 -14.67
CA ALA A 86 -4.24 4.88 -13.92
C ALA A 86 -3.98 6.37 -13.59
N GLY A 87 -2.85 6.94 -14.02
CA GLY A 87 -2.50 8.35 -13.82
C GLY A 87 -1.77 8.68 -12.54
N LEU A 88 -1.32 7.67 -11.76
CA LEU A 88 -0.55 7.86 -10.53
C LEU A 88 0.93 8.05 -10.82
N ALA A 89 1.59 8.92 -10.05
CA ALA A 89 3.05 8.98 -9.99
C ALA A 89 3.56 7.83 -9.10
N ALA A 90 3.89 6.70 -9.73
CA ALA A 90 4.29 5.47 -9.07
C ALA A 90 5.78 5.18 -9.23
N ASP A 91 6.42 4.73 -8.16
CA ASP A 91 7.81 4.29 -8.14
C ASP A 91 7.96 2.97 -7.38
N ALA A 92 9.06 2.24 -7.64
CA ALA A 92 9.44 1.06 -6.86
C ALA A 92 10.86 1.19 -6.32
N LEU A 93 11.12 0.59 -5.14
CA LEU A 93 12.44 0.45 -4.55
C LEU A 93 12.63 -1.00 -4.04
N HIS A 94 13.50 -1.74 -4.70
CA HIS A 94 13.85 -3.12 -4.35
C HIS A 94 15.31 -3.43 -4.69
N SER A 95 15.81 -4.60 -4.29
CA SER A 95 17.22 -4.99 -4.43
C SER A 95 17.70 -5.08 -5.88
N ASN A 96 16.80 -5.43 -6.82
CA ASN A 96 17.13 -5.66 -8.23
C ASN A 96 17.05 -4.40 -9.08
N LEU A 97 16.71 -3.24 -8.49
CA LEU A 97 16.61 -1.98 -9.23
C LEU A 97 18.00 -1.46 -9.58
N GLU A 98 18.22 -1.12 -10.85
CA GLU A 98 19.46 -0.51 -11.32
C GLU A 98 19.74 0.83 -10.61
N SER A 99 21.03 1.18 -10.46
CA SER A 99 21.47 2.35 -9.70
C SER A 99 20.83 3.65 -10.18
N ASP A 100 20.74 3.85 -11.50
CA ASP A 100 20.22 5.07 -12.10
C ASP A 100 18.72 5.23 -11.85
N HIS A 101 17.94 4.17 -12.09
CA HIS A 101 16.50 4.15 -11.81
C HIS A 101 16.21 4.34 -10.31
N ARG A 102 17.07 3.77 -9.44
CA ARG A 102 16.97 3.96 -7.99
C ARG A 102 17.21 5.43 -7.61
N GLY A 103 18.24 6.06 -8.16
CA GLY A 103 18.53 7.48 -7.94
C GLY A 103 17.37 8.39 -8.36
N GLU A 104 16.79 8.13 -9.53
CA GLU A 104 15.60 8.85 -10.00
C GLU A 104 14.38 8.68 -9.09
N ALA A 105 14.11 7.44 -8.63
CA ALA A 105 13.00 7.17 -7.71
C ALA A 105 13.18 7.95 -6.39
N TYR A 106 14.39 7.96 -5.82
CA TYR A 106 14.70 8.75 -4.63
C TYR A 106 14.52 10.25 -4.86
N HIS A 107 14.95 10.76 -6.01
CA HIS A 107 14.79 12.18 -6.35
C HIS A 107 13.30 12.56 -6.45
N ARG A 108 12.47 11.73 -7.11
CA ARG A 108 11.02 11.96 -7.18
C ARG A 108 10.35 11.90 -5.80
N LEU A 109 10.75 10.92 -4.98
CA LEU A 109 10.25 10.74 -3.63
C LEU A 109 10.57 11.97 -2.75
N ALA A 110 11.84 12.38 -2.73
CA ALA A 110 12.31 13.55 -1.96
C ALA A 110 11.69 14.86 -2.42
N SER A 111 11.44 15.01 -3.74
CA SER A 111 10.76 16.20 -4.30
C SER A 111 9.24 16.18 -4.14
N GLY A 112 8.68 15.16 -3.50
CA GLY A 112 7.25 15.06 -3.24
C GLY A 112 6.39 14.73 -4.47
N LYS A 113 6.99 14.19 -5.53
CA LYS A 113 6.34 13.91 -6.82
C LYS A 113 5.83 12.47 -6.93
N THR A 114 6.03 11.63 -5.92
CA THR A 114 5.53 10.25 -5.88
C THR A 114 4.22 10.20 -5.10
N ASP A 115 3.18 9.59 -5.64
CA ASP A 115 1.88 9.35 -5.01
C ASP A 115 1.84 7.98 -4.33
N ILE A 116 2.47 6.97 -4.97
CA ILE A 116 2.53 5.61 -4.46
C ILE A 116 3.94 5.03 -4.66
N LEU A 117 4.49 4.48 -3.58
CA LEU A 117 5.78 3.81 -3.57
C LEU A 117 5.63 2.34 -3.24
N TYR A 118 6.06 1.47 -4.15
CA TYR A 118 6.20 0.04 -3.89
C TYR A 118 7.60 -0.25 -3.35
N VAL A 119 7.71 -1.03 -2.28
CA VAL A 119 9.00 -1.33 -1.65
C VAL A 119 9.06 -2.77 -1.16
N SER A 120 10.21 -3.43 -1.31
CA SER A 120 10.42 -4.71 -0.67
C SER A 120 10.67 -4.55 0.83
N PRO A 121 10.28 -5.53 1.68
CA PRO A 121 10.50 -5.48 3.12
C PRO A 121 11.97 -5.21 3.48
N GLU A 122 12.88 -5.91 2.81
CA GLU A 122 14.32 -5.80 3.04
C GLU A 122 14.81 -4.37 2.75
N ARG A 123 14.33 -3.78 1.66
CA ARG A 123 14.72 -2.42 1.26
C ARG A 123 14.17 -1.38 2.24
N LEU A 124 12.95 -1.56 2.70
CA LEU A 124 12.34 -0.69 3.69
C LEU A 124 13.09 -0.71 5.03
N LEU A 125 13.56 -1.90 5.46
CA LEU A 125 14.30 -2.09 6.69
C LEU A 125 15.72 -1.50 6.68
N MET A 126 16.27 -1.13 5.51
CA MET A 126 17.54 -0.40 5.42
C MET A 126 17.46 1.04 5.95
N GLY A 127 16.25 1.60 6.06
CA GLY A 127 15.98 2.83 6.80
C GLY A 127 16.07 4.13 6.00
N ASP A 128 16.85 4.19 4.92
CA ASP A 128 17.07 5.39 4.11
C ASP A 128 15.80 5.90 3.37
N VAL A 129 14.84 4.99 3.12
CA VAL A 129 13.53 5.34 2.55
C VAL A 129 12.69 6.16 3.54
N LEU A 130 12.77 5.80 4.83
CA LEU A 130 11.85 6.28 5.87
C LEU A 130 11.95 7.80 6.11
N GLU A 131 13.15 8.37 5.99
CA GLU A 131 13.37 9.80 6.19
C GLU A 131 12.67 10.64 5.11
N ASN A 132 12.60 10.11 3.88
CA ASN A 132 12.02 10.81 2.73
C ASN A 132 10.48 10.75 2.67
N ILE A 133 9.85 9.84 3.43
CA ILE A 133 8.40 9.61 3.37
C ILE A 133 7.64 10.16 4.58
N ALA A 134 8.31 10.42 5.71
CA ALA A 134 7.71 10.62 7.02
C ALA A 134 6.62 11.70 7.07
N THR A 135 6.81 12.82 6.38
CA THR A 135 5.90 13.97 6.43
C THR A 135 4.67 13.84 5.55
N ARG A 136 4.71 12.94 4.55
CA ARG A 136 3.66 12.80 3.53
C ARG A 136 2.89 11.48 3.60
N LEU A 137 3.36 10.54 4.41
CA LEU A 137 2.81 9.19 4.48
C LEU A 137 1.42 9.20 5.13
N VAL A 138 0.42 8.74 4.39
CA VAL A 138 -0.98 8.67 4.85
C VAL A 138 -1.49 7.24 5.02
N LEU A 139 -0.90 6.29 4.27
CA LEU A 139 -1.28 4.88 4.30
C LEU A 139 -0.04 3.99 4.11
N VAL A 140 0.07 2.95 4.92
CA VAL A 140 0.97 1.82 4.66
C VAL A 140 0.13 0.58 4.36
N ALA A 141 0.22 0.10 3.13
CA ALA A 141 -0.39 -1.16 2.70
C ALA A 141 0.67 -2.27 2.75
N VAL A 142 0.38 -3.34 3.47
CA VAL A 142 1.21 -4.54 3.52
C VAL A 142 0.53 -5.61 2.69
N ASP A 143 1.03 -5.81 1.48
CA ASP A 143 0.52 -6.84 0.56
C ASP A 143 1.09 -8.20 0.92
N GLU A 144 0.36 -9.27 0.56
CA GLU A 144 0.64 -10.65 0.97
C GLU A 144 0.91 -10.77 2.49
N ALA A 145 0.07 -10.08 3.28
CA ALA A 145 0.25 -9.96 4.72
C ALA A 145 0.28 -11.31 5.46
N HIS A 146 -0.18 -12.40 4.85
CA HIS A 146 -0.03 -13.75 5.40
C HIS A 146 1.45 -14.14 5.65
N CYS A 147 2.40 -13.48 4.93
CA CYS A 147 3.84 -13.68 5.12
C CYS A 147 4.34 -13.25 6.52
N VAL A 148 3.58 -12.44 7.27
CA VAL A 148 3.96 -12.05 8.63
C VAL A 148 3.68 -13.15 9.65
N SER A 149 2.74 -14.06 9.33
CA SER A 149 2.26 -15.09 10.24
C SER A 149 3.08 -16.37 10.16
N HIS A 150 3.49 -16.88 11.32
CA HIS A 150 4.10 -18.22 11.41
C HIS A 150 3.12 -19.36 11.03
N TRP A 151 1.84 -19.10 11.12
CA TRP A 151 0.78 -20.05 10.75
C TRP A 151 0.42 -19.93 9.27
N GLY A 152 1.00 -18.93 8.56
CA GLY A 152 0.90 -18.79 7.12
C GLY A 152 1.84 -19.75 6.39
N HIS A 153 1.52 -20.07 5.15
CA HIS A 153 2.30 -21.02 4.33
C HIS A 153 3.58 -20.42 3.72
N GLU A 154 3.77 -19.09 3.80
CA GLU A 154 4.92 -18.35 3.25
C GLU A 154 5.53 -17.38 4.25
N PHE A 155 5.80 -17.85 5.47
CA PHE A 155 6.39 -16.99 6.50
C PHE A 155 7.72 -16.38 6.07
N ARG A 156 7.85 -15.04 6.29
CA ARG A 156 9.09 -14.26 6.03
C ARG A 156 9.50 -13.46 7.26
N PRO A 157 10.68 -13.72 7.84
CA PRO A 157 11.13 -13.03 9.05
C PRO A 157 11.17 -11.50 8.94
N GLU A 158 11.48 -10.97 7.75
CA GLU A 158 11.55 -9.53 7.46
C GLU A 158 10.21 -8.84 7.71
N TYR A 159 9.10 -9.53 7.46
CA TYR A 159 7.76 -8.99 7.69
C TYR A 159 7.46 -8.70 9.16
N ARG A 160 8.04 -9.45 10.10
CA ARG A 160 7.86 -9.21 11.53
C ARG A 160 8.44 -7.88 12.00
N ARG A 161 9.53 -7.46 11.35
CA ARG A 161 10.18 -6.19 11.66
C ARG A 161 9.42 -4.98 11.12
N LEU A 162 8.40 -5.20 10.28
CA LEU A 162 7.56 -4.11 9.76
C LEU A 162 6.81 -3.38 10.88
N ALA A 163 6.44 -4.06 11.97
CA ALA A 163 5.80 -3.40 13.10
C ALA A 163 6.64 -2.24 13.65
N GLU A 164 7.97 -2.43 13.80
CA GLU A 164 8.92 -1.40 14.24
C GLU A 164 8.92 -0.17 13.32
N VAL A 165 8.79 -0.42 12.00
CA VAL A 165 8.68 0.64 11.00
C VAL A 165 7.34 1.34 11.09
N LEU A 166 6.26 0.59 11.21
CA LEU A 166 4.89 1.12 11.29
C LEU A 166 4.67 2.01 12.53
N GLU A 167 5.34 1.71 13.65
CA GLU A 167 5.30 2.52 14.87
C GLU A 167 5.90 3.91 14.68
N ARG A 168 6.83 4.09 13.75
CA ARG A 168 7.41 5.41 13.42
C ARG A 168 6.41 6.34 12.74
N PHE A 169 5.30 5.80 12.21
CA PHE A 169 4.29 6.55 11.47
C PHE A 169 2.89 6.43 12.12
N PRO A 170 2.70 6.93 13.34
CA PRO A 170 1.46 6.73 14.09
C PRO A 170 0.23 7.40 13.45
N LYS A 171 0.45 8.37 12.57
CA LYS A 171 -0.64 9.08 11.86
C LYS A 171 -1.07 8.38 10.56
N ALA A 172 -0.23 7.52 9.98
CA ALA A 172 -0.59 6.77 8.79
C ALA A 172 -1.53 5.62 9.15
N ALA A 173 -2.54 5.39 8.32
CA ALA A 173 -3.36 4.18 8.40
C ALA A 173 -2.53 2.96 8.02
N ARG A 174 -2.89 1.80 8.57
CA ARG A 174 -2.26 0.52 8.24
C ARG A 174 -3.29 -0.39 7.57
N MET A 175 -2.98 -0.90 6.40
CA MET A 175 -3.83 -1.83 5.66
C MET A 175 -3.06 -3.11 5.40
N ALA A 176 -3.50 -4.22 5.97
CA ALA A 176 -2.98 -5.54 5.66
C ALA A 176 -3.87 -6.19 4.58
N LEU A 177 -3.27 -6.71 3.51
CA LEU A 177 -4.01 -7.36 2.41
C LEU A 177 -3.47 -8.76 2.17
N THR A 178 -4.37 -9.70 1.96
CA THR A 178 -4.02 -11.06 1.56
C THR A 178 -5.13 -11.72 0.75
N ALA A 179 -4.77 -12.75 -0.03
CA ALA A 179 -5.77 -13.54 -0.76
C ALA A 179 -6.47 -14.56 0.14
N THR A 180 -5.76 -15.09 1.12
CA THR A 180 -6.23 -16.19 1.99
C THR A 180 -5.71 -16.00 3.40
N ALA A 181 -6.61 -16.10 4.39
CA ALA A 181 -6.24 -16.15 5.80
C ALA A 181 -7.35 -16.82 6.62
N THR A 182 -7.01 -17.86 7.34
CA THR A 182 -7.92 -18.42 8.36
C THR A 182 -8.11 -17.42 9.51
N PRO A 183 -9.14 -17.53 10.34
CA PRO A 183 -9.32 -16.63 11.49
C PRO A 183 -8.06 -16.51 12.37
N THR A 184 -7.38 -17.61 12.64
CA THR A 184 -6.12 -17.62 13.42
C THR A 184 -5.02 -16.81 12.73
N VAL A 185 -4.86 -16.94 11.40
CA VAL A 185 -3.90 -16.17 10.63
C VAL A 185 -4.28 -14.69 10.61
N GLN A 186 -5.56 -14.36 10.52
CA GLN A 186 -6.05 -12.98 10.57
C GLN A 186 -5.72 -12.30 11.91
N ASP A 187 -5.93 -13.00 13.01
CA ASP A 187 -5.60 -12.48 14.35
C ASP A 187 -4.10 -12.29 14.52
N ASP A 188 -3.28 -13.23 14.03
CA ASP A 188 -1.84 -13.12 14.06
C ASP A 188 -1.34 -11.96 13.21
N ILE A 189 -1.85 -11.77 11.97
CA ILE A 189 -1.53 -10.61 11.12
C ILE A 189 -1.82 -9.30 11.86
N CYS A 190 -3.00 -9.17 12.47
CA CYS A 190 -3.38 -7.97 13.20
C CYS A 190 -2.42 -7.67 14.36
N GLY A 191 -2.03 -8.71 15.11
CA GLY A 191 -1.07 -8.59 16.22
C GLY A 191 0.34 -8.24 15.75
N GLN A 192 0.86 -8.99 14.78
CA GLN A 192 2.23 -8.84 14.28
C GLN A 192 2.48 -7.48 13.59
N LEU A 193 1.48 -6.92 12.91
CA LEU A 193 1.54 -5.59 12.31
C LEU A 193 1.06 -4.47 13.24
N ALA A 194 0.72 -4.80 14.48
CA ALA A 194 0.21 -3.87 15.49
C ALA A 194 -0.92 -2.98 14.95
N LEU A 195 -1.91 -3.60 14.25
CA LEU A 195 -3.06 -2.88 13.73
C LEU A 195 -3.95 -2.37 14.86
N ARG A 196 -4.38 -1.13 14.78
CA ARG A 196 -5.12 -0.41 15.84
C ARG A 196 -6.62 -0.55 15.62
N ASN A 197 -7.29 -1.45 16.31
CA ASN A 197 -8.73 -1.73 16.17
C ASN A 197 -9.17 -1.83 14.69
N PRO A 198 -8.58 -2.77 13.92
CA PRO A 198 -8.77 -2.80 12.48
C PRO A 198 -10.19 -3.20 12.08
N ALA A 199 -10.70 -2.54 11.04
CA ALA A 199 -11.85 -3.07 10.31
C ALA A 199 -11.41 -4.33 9.53
N ARG A 200 -12.29 -5.33 9.47
CA ARG A 200 -12.02 -6.59 8.75
C ARG A 200 -13.01 -6.74 7.60
N PHE A 201 -12.49 -6.99 6.43
CA PHE A 201 -13.24 -7.13 5.19
C PHE A 201 -12.90 -8.43 4.47
#